data_3c0987a2d12166eec4041d863a462b23
#
_entry.id   3c0987a2d12166eec4041d863a462b23
#
_cell.length_a   1.000
_cell.length_b   1.000
_cell.length_c   1.000
_cell.angle_alpha   90.00
_cell.angle_beta   90.00
_cell.angle_gamma   90.00
#
_symmetry.space_group_name_H-M   'P 1'
#
loop_
_entity.id
_entity.type
_entity.pdbx_description
1 polymer ?
#
loop_
_entity_poly.entity_id
_entity_poly.type
_entity_poly.pdbx_seq_one_letter_code
_entity_poly.pdbx_strand_id
1 'polypeptide(L)'
;QEVAACREELKVGPFGAEVRFLLLTATERDRQELKGVGTYGVIKNAAGFIVGAVGPGPKNLEDFGYLMEQAILCATDLDLGTCWLGGSFTKSGFAKKIGATAAELVPAVTSIGYVAETSQAEDWIRRRAGGAHRLPAEQLFFEDDFGRPTRTEDIGAATVALDMVRWAPSASNKQPWRIIHAGELWHFYLQRTPGYGKDSLIGKILGVADVQRVDMGIALCHFELTMRELGLPGGWIIR
;
A
#
# COMPACT_ATOMS: atom_id res chain seq x y z
N GLN A 1 0.14 -19.97 10.58
CA GLN A 1 0.61 -19.61 11.94
C GLN A 1 1.64 -18.49 11.89
N GLU A 2 2.62 -18.53 10.99
CA GLU A 2 3.71 -17.55 10.89
C GLU A 2 3.23 -16.15 10.45
N VAL A 3 2.36 -16.04 9.44
CA VAL A 3 1.71 -14.76 9.08
C VAL A 3 0.88 -14.19 10.25
N ALA A 4 0.34 -15.05 11.11
CA ALA A 4 -0.38 -14.61 12.30
C ALA A 4 0.55 -14.11 13.42
N ALA A 5 1.80 -14.60 13.49
CA ALA A 5 2.80 -14.10 14.43
C ALA A 5 3.26 -12.68 14.11
N CYS A 6 3.44 -12.33 12.82
CA CYS A 6 3.71 -10.95 12.39
C CYS A 6 2.60 -9.96 12.81
N ARG A 7 1.38 -10.45 13.07
CA ARG A 7 0.21 -9.64 13.41
C ARG A 7 0.27 -8.99 14.79
N GLU A 8 0.98 -9.55 15.77
CA GLU A 8 1.01 -9.00 17.14
C GLU A 8 1.77 -7.67 17.22
N GLU A 9 2.70 -7.43 16.32
CA GLU A 9 3.47 -6.18 16.22
C GLU A 9 2.78 -5.12 15.34
N LEU A 10 1.77 -5.51 14.54
CA LEU A 10 1.11 -4.67 13.53
C LEU A 10 -0.20 -4.05 14.04
N LYS A 11 -0.18 -3.32 15.15
CA LYS A 11 -1.41 -2.77 15.74
C LYS A 11 -1.57 -1.26 15.58
N VAL A 12 -0.47 -0.54 15.68
CA VAL A 12 -0.46 0.93 15.70
C VAL A 12 0.50 1.44 14.63
N GLY A 13 0.00 2.28 13.75
CA GLY A 13 0.80 2.89 12.70
C GLY A 13 1.71 4.01 13.20
N PRO A 14 2.62 4.51 12.37
CA PRO A 14 3.61 5.53 12.75
C PRO A 14 2.97 6.86 13.18
N PHE A 15 1.71 7.10 12.86
CA PHE A 15 0.97 8.31 13.24
C PHE A 15 -0.09 8.06 14.31
N GLY A 16 -0.13 6.85 14.88
CA GLY A 16 -0.93 6.49 16.03
C GLY A 16 -2.31 5.94 15.75
N ALA A 17 -2.71 5.72 14.48
CA ALA A 17 -3.96 5.05 14.20
C ALA A 17 -3.85 3.54 14.46
N GLU A 18 -4.85 3.01 15.17
CA GLU A 18 -4.99 1.57 15.36
C GLU A 18 -5.62 0.93 14.12
N VAL A 19 -4.99 -0.13 13.64
CA VAL A 19 -5.51 -0.95 12.53
C VAL A 19 -5.73 -2.36 13.03
N ARG A 20 -6.92 -2.90 12.77
CA ARG A 20 -7.25 -4.28 13.07
C ARG A 20 -7.14 -5.11 11.81
N PHE A 21 -6.44 -6.22 11.88
CA PHE A 21 -6.29 -7.15 10.77
C PHE A 21 -6.98 -8.49 11.05
N LEU A 22 -7.52 -9.08 9.99
CA LEU A 22 -8.11 -10.41 9.98
C LEU A 22 -7.60 -11.19 8.77
N LEU A 23 -7.00 -12.35 9.01
CA LEU A 23 -6.66 -13.29 7.96
C LEU A 23 -7.86 -14.23 7.75
N LEU A 24 -8.38 -14.25 6.54
CA LEU A 24 -9.53 -15.07 6.14
C LEU A 24 -9.08 -16.15 5.16
N THR A 25 -9.54 -17.38 5.35
CA THR A 25 -9.49 -18.40 4.30
C THR A 25 -10.45 -18.01 3.18
N ALA A 26 -10.01 -18.06 1.93
CA ALA A 26 -10.83 -17.69 0.79
C ALA A 26 -11.98 -18.68 0.59
N THR A 27 -13.21 -18.18 0.60
CA THR A 27 -14.40 -18.93 0.21
C THR A 27 -14.83 -18.56 -1.23
N GLU A 28 -15.67 -19.38 -1.85
CA GLU A 28 -16.22 -19.07 -3.18
C GLU A 28 -17.00 -17.75 -3.17
N ARG A 29 -17.68 -17.44 -2.06
CA ARG A 29 -18.39 -16.16 -1.89
C ARG A 29 -17.42 -14.97 -1.91
N ASP A 30 -16.25 -15.07 -1.25
CA ASP A 30 -15.23 -14.01 -1.26
C ASP A 30 -14.69 -13.76 -2.67
N ARG A 31 -14.50 -14.83 -3.44
CA ARG A 31 -14.09 -14.75 -4.84
C ARG A 31 -15.14 -14.09 -5.72
N GLN A 32 -16.42 -14.34 -5.44
CA GLN A 32 -17.54 -13.71 -6.16
C GLN A 32 -17.69 -12.22 -5.82
N GLU A 33 -17.53 -11.82 -4.56
CA GLU A 33 -17.52 -10.42 -4.14
C GLU A 33 -16.43 -9.61 -4.86
N LEU A 34 -15.26 -10.21 -5.09
CA LEU A 34 -14.18 -9.56 -5.84
C LEU A 34 -14.53 -9.29 -7.31
N LYS A 35 -15.32 -10.15 -7.96
CA LYS A 35 -15.73 -9.96 -9.36
C LYS A 35 -16.49 -8.65 -9.58
N GLY A 36 -17.24 -8.18 -8.55
CA GLY A 36 -18.01 -6.93 -8.59
C GLY A 36 -17.19 -5.66 -8.34
N VAL A 37 -15.96 -5.76 -7.85
CA VAL A 37 -15.14 -4.62 -7.39
C VAL A 37 -14.02 -4.25 -8.36
N GLY A 38 -14.07 -4.74 -9.59
CA GLY A 38 -13.11 -4.36 -10.63
C GLY A 38 -11.74 -5.04 -10.54
N THR A 39 -11.65 -6.17 -9.86
CA THR A 39 -10.43 -7.00 -9.82
C THR A 39 -10.12 -7.67 -11.16
N TYR A 40 -10.86 -7.33 -12.20
CA TYR A 40 -10.72 -7.79 -13.59
C TYR A 40 -10.68 -9.32 -13.76
N GLY A 41 -11.13 -10.08 -12.74
CA GLY A 41 -11.06 -11.55 -12.76
C GLY A 41 -9.63 -12.12 -12.78
N VAL A 42 -8.63 -11.29 -12.46
CA VAL A 42 -7.21 -11.62 -12.55
C VAL A 42 -6.77 -12.54 -11.43
N ILE A 43 -7.34 -12.36 -10.24
CA ILE A 43 -6.98 -13.16 -9.08
C ILE A 43 -7.77 -14.47 -9.11
N LYS A 44 -7.06 -15.56 -9.36
CA LYS A 44 -7.61 -16.90 -9.35
C LYS A 44 -7.03 -17.67 -8.17
N ASN A 45 -7.87 -18.49 -7.54
CA ASN A 45 -7.44 -19.46 -6.52
C ASN A 45 -6.67 -18.86 -5.33
N ALA A 46 -6.96 -17.62 -4.93
CA ALA A 46 -6.42 -17.09 -3.69
C ALA A 46 -6.72 -18.06 -2.53
N ALA A 47 -5.71 -18.36 -1.71
CA ALA A 47 -5.87 -19.21 -0.52
C ALA A 47 -6.56 -18.44 0.60
N GLY A 48 -6.36 -17.14 0.68
CA GLY A 48 -6.92 -16.28 1.71
C GLY A 48 -6.92 -14.80 1.36
N PHE A 49 -7.38 -14.00 2.32
CA PHE A 49 -7.38 -12.55 2.25
C PHE A 49 -6.93 -11.96 3.59
N ILE A 50 -6.09 -10.94 3.53
CA ILE A 50 -5.80 -10.08 4.67
C ILE A 50 -6.76 -8.89 4.57
N VAL A 51 -7.61 -8.72 5.56
CA VAL A 51 -8.58 -7.63 5.67
C VAL A 51 -8.17 -6.73 6.81
N GLY A 52 -8.07 -5.43 6.56
CA GLY A 52 -7.76 -4.44 7.60
C GLY A 52 -8.92 -3.45 7.77
N ALA A 53 -9.21 -3.08 9.01
CA ALA A 53 -10.14 -2.02 9.36
C ALA A 53 -9.42 -0.94 10.17
N VAL A 54 -9.66 0.33 9.84
CA VAL A 54 -9.05 1.48 10.49
C VAL A 54 -10.11 2.48 10.92
N GLY A 55 -9.97 2.99 12.13
CA GLY A 55 -10.81 4.05 12.68
C GLY A 55 -10.55 5.44 12.05
N PRO A 56 -11.33 6.46 12.43
CA PRO A 56 -11.11 7.82 12.00
C PRO A 56 -9.82 8.40 12.60
N GLY A 57 -9.12 9.24 11.84
CA GLY A 57 -7.92 9.93 12.29
C GLY A 57 -7.25 10.72 11.17
N PRO A 58 -6.38 11.70 11.49
CA PRO A 58 -5.76 12.57 10.50
C PRO A 58 -4.93 11.84 9.46
N LYS A 59 -4.18 10.82 9.87
CA LYS A 59 -3.26 10.01 9.05
C LYS A 59 -3.64 8.53 9.05
N ASN A 60 -4.89 8.21 9.31
CA ASN A 60 -5.38 6.83 9.44
C ASN A 60 -5.18 5.99 8.19
N LEU A 61 -5.29 6.55 6.99
CA LEU A 61 -5.09 5.82 5.73
C LEU A 61 -3.63 5.60 5.41
N GLU A 62 -2.76 6.52 5.81
CA GLU A 62 -1.31 6.34 5.76
C GLU A 62 -0.88 5.23 6.72
N ASP A 63 -1.38 5.23 7.97
CA ASP A 63 -1.12 4.16 8.93
C ASP A 63 -1.64 2.80 8.45
N PHE A 64 -2.85 2.78 7.86
CA PHE A 64 -3.39 1.57 7.25
C PHE A 64 -2.48 1.03 6.14
N GLY A 65 -2.04 1.90 5.23
CA GLY A 65 -1.14 1.53 4.13
C GLY A 65 0.19 0.99 4.62
N TYR A 66 0.77 1.65 5.61
CA TYR A 66 2.03 1.28 6.26
C TYR A 66 1.95 -0.13 6.89
N LEU A 67 0.97 -0.38 7.74
CA LEU A 67 0.83 -1.65 8.46
C LEU A 67 0.41 -2.81 7.55
N MET A 68 -0.45 -2.57 6.56
CA MET A 68 -0.83 -3.59 5.59
C MET A 68 0.36 -3.97 4.70
N GLU A 69 1.21 -3.00 4.32
CA GLU A 69 2.41 -3.30 3.53
C GLU A 69 3.43 -4.09 4.35
N GLN A 70 3.60 -3.81 5.64
CA GLN A 70 4.40 -4.67 6.52
C GLN A 70 3.90 -6.12 6.54
N ALA A 71 2.57 -6.31 6.61
CA ALA A 71 1.98 -7.65 6.55
C ALA A 71 2.23 -8.34 5.18
N ILE A 72 2.23 -7.57 4.09
CA ILE A 72 2.52 -8.05 2.75
C ILE A 72 3.99 -8.43 2.61
N LEU A 73 4.90 -7.60 3.10
CA LEU A 73 6.35 -7.90 3.08
C LEU A 73 6.66 -9.14 3.92
N CYS A 74 6.03 -9.30 5.10
CA CYS A 74 6.14 -10.52 5.89
C CYS A 74 5.61 -11.76 5.14
N ALA A 75 4.49 -11.64 4.43
CA ALA A 75 3.98 -12.74 3.61
C ALA A 75 4.95 -13.08 2.46
N THR A 76 5.60 -12.07 1.90
CA THR A 76 6.61 -12.24 0.83
C THR A 76 7.86 -12.97 1.35
N ASP A 77 8.30 -12.66 2.56
CA ASP A 77 9.40 -13.35 3.24
C ASP A 77 9.10 -14.84 3.50
N LEU A 78 7.82 -15.19 3.56
CA LEU A 78 7.31 -16.56 3.67
C LEU A 78 7.01 -17.21 2.30
N ASP A 79 7.55 -16.68 1.20
CA ASP A 79 7.32 -17.15 -0.17
C ASP A 79 5.83 -17.16 -0.61
N LEU A 80 4.99 -16.32 0.01
CA LEU A 80 3.60 -16.16 -0.37
C LEU A 80 3.41 -14.99 -1.35
N GLY A 81 2.63 -15.24 -2.40
CA GLY A 81 2.19 -14.21 -3.32
C GLY A 81 1.05 -13.39 -2.72
N THR A 82 1.08 -12.10 -2.94
CA THR A 82 0.06 -11.15 -2.49
C THR A 82 -0.37 -10.22 -3.62
N CYS A 83 -1.58 -9.67 -3.51
CA CYS A 83 -2.03 -8.63 -4.42
C CYS A 83 -2.94 -7.63 -3.68
N TRP A 84 -2.56 -6.36 -3.71
CA TRP A 84 -3.39 -5.28 -3.24
C TRP A 84 -4.67 -5.12 -4.06
N LEU A 85 -5.80 -5.00 -3.38
CA LEU A 85 -7.11 -4.77 -3.93
C LEU A 85 -7.70 -3.52 -3.30
N GLY A 86 -7.52 -2.38 -3.96
CA GLY A 86 -8.09 -1.10 -3.54
C GLY A 86 -9.52 -0.93 -4.04
N GLY A 87 -10.39 -0.30 -3.25
CA GLY A 87 -11.76 -0.06 -3.68
C GLY A 87 -12.73 0.31 -2.56
N SER A 88 -14.01 0.00 -2.79
CA SER A 88 -15.11 0.25 -1.86
C SER A 88 -15.42 -0.98 -1.02
N PHE A 89 -14.50 -1.36 -0.12
CA PHE A 89 -14.70 -2.54 0.72
C PHE A 89 -15.42 -2.26 2.03
N THR A 90 -15.57 -1.00 2.44
CA THR A 90 -16.20 -0.61 3.72
C THR A 90 -17.65 -1.13 3.88
N LYS A 91 -18.37 -1.33 2.77
CA LYS A 91 -19.73 -1.91 2.77
C LYS A 91 -19.78 -3.35 2.23
N SER A 92 -18.65 -4.01 2.08
CA SER A 92 -18.54 -5.35 1.52
C SER A 92 -18.75 -6.46 2.57
N GLY A 93 -18.81 -7.70 2.11
CA GLY A 93 -18.75 -8.89 2.98
C GLY A 93 -17.48 -8.96 3.80
N PHE A 94 -16.35 -8.43 3.29
CA PHE A 94 -15.10 -8.34 4.04
C PHE A 94 -15.22 -7.44 5.28
N ALA A 95 -15.88 -6.29 5.17
CA ALA A 95 -16.16 -5.41 6.30
C ALA A 95 -17.03 -6.12 7.36
N LYS A 96 -18.04 -6.89 6.93
CA LYS A 96 -18.86 -7.69 7.84
C LYS A 96 -18.07 -8.76 8.55
N LYS A 97 -17.15 -9.45 7.85
CA LYS A 97 -16.32 -10.52 8.43
C LYS A 97 -15.33 -10.00 9.47
N ILE A 98 -14.75 -8.82 9.27
CA ILE A 98 -13.89 -8.19 10.28
C ILE A 98 -14.69 -7.51 11.40
N GLY A 99 -16.03 -7.45 11.28
CA GLY A 99 -16.89 -6.75 12.23
C GLY A 99 -16.59 -5.25 12.25
N ALA A 100 -16.42 -4.64 11.07
CA ALA A 100 -16.16 -3.21 10.98
C ALA A 100 -17.37 -2.41 11.48
N THR A 101 -17.09 -1.45 12.34
CA THR A 101 -18.09 -0.52 12.87
C THR A 101 -18.46 0.55 11.83
N ALA A 102 -19.51 1.33 12.08
CA ALA A 102 -19.90 2.42 11.19
C ALA A 102 -18.84 3.55 11.10
N ALA A 103 -17.95 3.66 12.08
CA ALA A 103 -16.89 4.64 12.12
C ALA A 103 -15.60 4.15 11.44
N GLU A 104 -15.46 2.86 11.21
CA GLU A 104 -14.27 2.28 10.60
C GLU A 104 -14.38 2.19 9.07
N LEU A 105 -13.24 2.30 8.42
CA LEU A 105 -13.07 2.08 7.00
C LEU A 105 -12.35 0.75 6.76
N VAL A 106 -12.71 0.09 5.66
CA VAL A 106 -11.94 -1.00 5.03
C VAL A 106 -11.46 -0.48 3.67
N PRO A 107 -10.31 0.21 3.63
CA PRO A 107 -9.87 0.94 2.43
C PRO A 107 -9.46 0.02 1.30
N ALA A 108 -8.88 -1.12 1.66
CA ALA A 108 -8.39 -2.13 0.75
C ALA A 108 -8.38 -3.50 1.44
N VAL A 109 -8.27 -4.55 0.64
CA VAL A 109 -7.95 -5.91 1.09
C VAL A 109 -6.77 -6.43 0.29
N THR A 110 -6.09 -7.46 0.80
CA THR A 110 -4.99 -8.11 0.07
C THR A 110 -5.33 -9.58 -0.09
N SER A 111 -5.26 -10.10 -1.32
CA SER A 111 -5.29 -11.56 -1.52
C SER A 111 -3.94 -12.16 -1.17
N ILE A 112 -3.94 -13.38 -0.65
CA ILE A 112 -2.74 -14.12 -0.28
C ILE A 112 -2.85 -15.58 -0.75
N GLY A 113 -1.74 -16.15 -1.20
CA GLY A 113 -1.69 -17.55 -1.64
C GLY A 113 -0.33 -17.92 -2.19
N TYR A 114 -0.19 -19.16 -2.63
CA TYR A 114 1.02 -19.59 -3.32
C TYR A 114 1.06 -19.01 -4.73
N VAL A 115 2.25 -18.58 -5.15
CA VAL A 115 2.47 -18.06 -6.50
C VAL A 115 2.31 -19.22 -7.49
N ALA A 116 1.31 -19.13 -8.37
CA ALA A 116 1.14 -20.07 -9.47
C ALA A 116 2.10 -19.72 -10.61
N GLU A 117 2.40 -20.70 -11.46
CA GLU A 117 3.05 -20.42 -12.76
C GLU A 117 2.20 -19.41 -13.54
N THR A 118 2.80 -18.29 -13.92
CA THR A 118 2.08 -17.20 -14.58
C THR A 118 1.65 -17.62 -16.00
N SER A 119 0.37 -17.45 -16.29
CA SER A 119 -0.10 -17.61 -17.68
C SER A 119 0.27 -16.37 -18.51
N GLN A 120 0.43 -16.54 -19.82
CA GLN A 120 0.69 -15.42 -20.76
C GLN A 120 -0.37 -14.31 -20.66
N ALA A 121 -1.62 -14.65 -20.32
CA ALA A 121 -2.71 -13.69 -20.13
C ALA A 121 -2.50 -12.82 -18.84
N GLU A 122 -1.99 -13.41 -17.77
CA GLU A 122 -1.69 -12.69 -16.52
C GLU A 122 -0.50 -11.75 -16.69
N ASP A 123 0.51 -12.16 -17.42
CA ASP A 123 1.64 -11.31 -17.81
C ASP A 123 1.21 -10.13 -18.67
N TRP A 124 0.27 -10.35 -19.58
CA TRP A 124 -0.29 -9.28 -20.42
C TRP A 124 -1.05 -8.24 -19.58
N ILE A 125 -1.87 -8.67 -18.61
CA ILE A 125 -2.61 -7.79 -17.72
C ILE A 125 -1.65 -6.99 -16.82
N ARG A 126 -0.64 -7.64 -16.26
CA ARG A 126 0.39 -6.98 -15.44
C ARG A 126 1.14 -5.91 -16.25
N ARG A 127 1.52 -6.23 -17.49
CA ARG A 127 2.17 -5.26 -18.39
C ARG A 127 1.24 -4.11 -18.75
N ARG A 128 -0.03 -4.38 -19.05
CA ARG A 128 -1.02 -3.34 -19.38
C ARG A 128 -1.35 -2.43 -18.19
N ALA A 129 -1.33 -2.94 -16.98
CA ALA A 129 -1.44 -2.15 -15.75
C ALA A 129 -0.19 -1.30 -15.47
N GLY A 130 0.87 -1.44 -16.27
CA GLY A 130 2.13 -0.74 -16.08
C GLY A 130 2.88 -1.16 -14.81
N GLY A 131 2.58 -2.35 -14.27
CA GLY A 131 3.09 -2.80 -12.97
C GLY A 131 4.62 -2.87 -12.86
N ALA A 132 5.32 -3.02 -13.99
CA ALA A 132 6.78 -3.00 -14.04
C ALA A 132 7.37 -1.61 -14.34
N HIS A 133 6.52 -0.63 -14.72
CA HIS A 133 6.99 0.72 -15.04
C HIS A 133 7.14 1.53 -13.76
N ARG A 134 8.30 2.18 -13.61
CA ARG A 134 8.55 3.11 -12.51
C ARG A 134 8.90 4.48 -13.06
N LEU A 135 8.39 5.53 -12.40
CA LEU A 135 8.79 6.89 -12.73
C LEU A 135 10.30 7.05 -12.52
N PRO A 136 10.97 7.88 -13.34
CA PRO A 136 12.36 8.24 -13.12
C PRO A 136 12.57 8.84 -11.72
N ALA A 137 13.72 8.58 -11.10
CA ALA A 137 14.04 9.08 -9.76
C ALA A 137 13.94 10.61 -9.68
N GLU A 138 14.32 11.29 -10.75
CA GLU A 138 14.32 12.75 -10.89
C GLU A 138 12.91 13.38 -10.85
N GLN A 139 11.88 12.57 -11.03
CA GLN A 139 10.47 12.98 -10.88
C GLN A 139 9.90 12.70 -9.50
N LEU A 140 10.60 11.93 -8.68
CA LEU A 140 10.12 11.45 -7.39
C LEU A 140 10.89 12.07 -6.22
N PHE A 141 12.20 12.30 -6.38
CA PHE A 141 13.14 12.63 -5.30
C PHE A 141 13.90 13.92 -5.59
N PHE A 142 13.94 14.79 -4.59
CA PHE A 142 14.44 16.15 -4.73
C PHE A 142 15.33 16.52 -3.54
N GLU A 143 16.21 17.50 -3.74
CA GLU A 143 17.10 18.08 -2.74
C GLU A 143 16.69 19.53 -2.49
N ASP A 144 16.43 19.88 -1.23
CA ASP A 144 16.00 21.19 -0.73
C ASP A 144 14.62 21.64 -1.27
N ASP A 145 14.36 21.54 -2.57
CA ASP A 145 13.11 21.93 -3.22
C ASP A 145 12.78 21.05 -4.43
N PHE A 146 11.54 21.18 -4.96
CA PHE A 146 11.07 20.41 -6.13
C PHE A 146 11.76 20.76 -7.46
N GLY A 147 12.55 21.81 -7.52
CA GLY A 147 13.30 22.20 -8.72
C GLY A 147 14.65 21.49 -8.86
N ARG A 148 15.11 20.80 -7.81
CA ARG A 148 16.43 20.18 -7.75
C ARG A 148 16.33 18.67 -7.52
N PRO A 149 16.40 17.84 -8.57
CA PRO A 149 16.42 16.39 -8.40
C PRO A 149 17.60 15.92 -7.55
N THR A 150 17.35 14.97 -6.63
CA THR A 150 18.37 14.36 -5.79
C THR A 150 19.36 13.57 -6.65
N ARG A 151 20.65 13.70 -6.33
CA ARG A 151 21.71 12.87 -6.89
C ARG A 151 22.09 11.77 -5.90
N THR A 152 22.33 10.57 -6.42
CA THR A 152 22.72 9.40 -5.63
C THR A 152 23.95 9.66 -4.74
N GLU A 153 24.89 10.44 -5.26
CA GLU A 153 26.16 10.81 -4.59
C GLU A 153 25.93 11.72 -3.37
N ASP A 154 24.84 12.48 -3.34
CA ASP A 154 24.56 13.46 -2.29
C ASP A 154 23.94 12.82 -1.03
N ILE A 155 23.32 11.64 -1.16
CA ILE A 155 22.54 11.00 -0.10
C ILE A 155 23.09 9.66 0.40
N GLY A 156 24.20 9.18 -0.19
CA GLY A 156 24.93 8.00 0.26
C GLY A 156 24.03 6.74 0.39
N ALA A 157 24.09 6.08 1.54
CA ALA A 157 23.36 4.84 1.79
C ALA A 157 21.82 4.98 1.69
N ALA A 158 21.27 6.18 1.93
CA ALA A 158 19.82 6.41 1.84
C ALA A 158 19.27 6.26 0.41
N THR A 159 20.14 6.21 -0.61
CA THR A 159 19.78 5.87 -1.99
C THR A 159 19.01 4.56 -2.06
N VAL A 160 19.43 3.55 -1.30
CA VAL A 160 18.76 2.24 -1.25
C VAL A 160 17.31 2.39 -0.76
N ALA A 161 17.08 3.23 0.26
CA ALA A 161 15.73 3.47 0.77
C ALA A 161 14.84 4.18 -0.25
N LEU A 162 15.38 5.14 -1.01
CA LEU A 162 14.63 5.77 -2.11
C LEU A 162 14.33 4.80 -3.26
N ASP A 163 15.27 3.91 -3.59
CA ASP A 163 15.02 2.87 -4.58
C ASP A 163 13.91 1.90 -4.12
N MET A 164 13.88 1.51 -2.86
CA MET A 164 12.79 0.69 -2.32
C MET A 164 11.43 1.42 -2.39
N VAL A 165 11.39 2.71 -2.09
CA VAL A 165 10.19 3.54 -2.31
C VAL A 165 9.80 3.57 -3.78
N ARG A 166 10.74 3.71 -4.68
CA ARG A 166 10.47 3.72 -6.13
C ARG A 166 9.89 2.38 -6.61
N TRP A 167 10.30 1.26 -6.01
CA TRP A 167 9.77 -0.07 -6.32
C TRP A 167 8.45 -0.38 -5.58
N ALA A 168 8.08 0.39 -4.57
CA ALA A 168 6.85 0.20 -3.81
C ALA A 168 5.61 0.15 -4.72
N PRO A 169 4.61 -0.69 -4.40
CA PRO A 169 3.36 -0.74 -5.15
C PRO A 169 2.51 0.51 -4.89
N SER A 170 1.66 0.87 -5.85
CA SER A 170 0.65 1.91 -5.69
C SER A 170 -0.59 1.63 -6.52
N ALA A 171 -1.73 2.16 -6.12
CA ALA A 171 -2.98 1.99 -6.82
C ALA A 171 -2.89 2.48 -8.27
N SER A 172 -3.18 1.58 -9.22
CA SER A 172 -2.98 1.78 -10.67
C SER A 172 -1.58 2.31 -11.03
N ASN A 173 -0.58 1.95 -10.25
CA ASN A 173 0.83 2.35 -10.41
C ASN A 173 1.03 3.87 -10.54
N LYS A 174 0.26 4.66 -9.77
CA LYS A 174 0.30 6.14 -9.84
C LYS A 174 1.53 6.76 -9.19
N GLN A 175 2.17 6.06 -8.26
CA GLN A 175 3.39 6.52 -7.59
C GLN A 175 3.25 7.97 -7.07
N PRO A 176 2.26 8.27 -6.19
CA PRO A 176 1.84 9.62 -5.87
C PRO A 176 2.77 10.35 -4.91
N TRP A 177 3.84 9.73 -4.49
CA TRP A 177 4.81 10.29 -3.56
C TRP A 177 5.81 11.21 -4.24
N ARG A 178 6.17 12.30 -3.55
CA ARG A 178 7.31 13.17 -3.86
C ARG A 178 8.07 13.36 -2.56
N ILE A 179 9.38 13.18 -2.61
CA ILE A 179 10.22 13.20 -1.42
C ILE A 179 11.29 14.27 -1.61
N ILE A 180 11.39 15.18 -0.63
CA ILE A 180 12.46 16.17 -0.56
C ILE A 180 13.38 15.79 0.59
N HIS A 181 14.67 15.69 0.34
CA HIS A 181 15.72 15.66 1.34
C HIS A 181 16.15 17.11 1.62
N ALA A 182 16.14 17.53 2.88
CA ALA A 182 16.59 18.86 3.28
C ALA A 182 17.32 18.78 4.64
N GLY A 183 18.61 18.94 4.61
CA GLY A 183 19.49 18.73 5.78
C GLY A 183 19.43 17.29 6.29
N GLU A 184 18.91 17.08 7.49
CA GLU A 184 18.73 15.74 8.08
C GLU A 184 17.29 15.22 7.97
N LEU A 185 16.42 15.95 7.26
CA LEU A 185 14.99 15.66 7.21
C LEU A 185 14.56 15.15 5.82
N TRP A 186 13.65 14.19 5.85
CA TRP A 186 12.98 13.68 4.67
C TRP A 186 11.51 14.12 4.69
N HIS A 187 11.09 14.91 3.71
CA HIS A 187 9.74 15.44 3.60
C HIS A 187 8.96 14.66 2.55
N PHE A 188 7.87 14.03 2.95
CA PHE A 188 7.00 13.25 2.10
C PHE A 188 5.76 14.05 1.70
N TYR A 189 5.55 14.24 0.42
CA TYR A 189 4.43 14.97 -0.16
C TYR A 189 3.58 14.07 -1.04
N LEU A 190 2.26 14.21 -0.91
CA LEU A 190 1.29 13.55 -1.77
C LEU A 190 1.00 14.42 -2.99
N GLN A 191 1.50 14.03 -4.16
CA GLN A 191 1.09 14.60 -5.44
C GLN A 191 -0.12 13.86 -5.98
N ARG A 192 -1.29 14.47 -5.87
CA ARG A 192 -2.53 13.83 -6.33
C ARG A 192 -2.61 13.71 -7.83
N THR A 193 -3.13 12.57 -8.29
CA THR A 193 -3.50 12.39 -9.70
C THR A 193 -4.88 12.99 -9.95
N PRO A 194 -5.01 14.00 -10.81
CA PRO A 194 -6.30 14.64 -11.07
C PRO A 194 -7.35 13.65 -11.56
N GLY A 195 -8.56 13.72 -10.99
CA GLY A 195 -9.69 12.87 -11.37
C GLY A 195 -9.54 11.37 -11.03
N TYR A 196 -8.60 11.00 -10.16
CA TYR A 196 -8.34 9.60 -9.79
C TYR A 196 -8.86 9.24 -8.40
N GLY A 197 -9.23 7.97 -8.22
CA GLY A 197 -9.67 7.43 -6.94
C GLY A 197 -10.93 8.14 -6.42
N LYS A 198 -10.91 8.60 -5.17
CA LYS A 198 -12.03 9.30 -4.53
C LYS A 198 -12.46 10.58 -5.24
N ASP A 199 -11.54 11.23 -5.98
CA ASP A 199 -11.81 12.50 -6.67
C ASP A 199 -12.43 12.30 -8.06
N SER A 200 -12.46 11.07 -8.56
CA SER A 200 -13.22 10.71 -9.77
C SER A 200 -14.73 10.75 -9.52
N LEU A 201 -15.52 10.96 -10.57
CA LEU A 201 -16.98 10.92 -10.47
C LEU A 201 -17.49 9.58 -9.92
N ILE A 202 -16.95 8.49 -10.43
CA ILE A 202 -17.29 7.13 -9.99
C ILE A 202 -16.84 6.91 -8.55
N GLY A 203 -15.65 7.36 -8.18
CA GLY A 203 -15.12 7.24 -6.82
C GLY A 203 -15.99 7.94 -5.78
N LYS A 204 -16.50 9.11 -6.09
CA LYS A 204 -17.44 9.87 -5.24
C LYS A 204 -18.77 9.12 -5.05
N ILE A 205 -19.33 8.57 -6.14
CA ILE A 205 -20.61 7.82 -6.09
C ILE A 205 -20.46 6.52 -5.29
N LEU A 206 -19.36 5.79 -5.50
CA LEU A 206 -19.11 4.50 -4.84
C LEU A 206 -18.52 4.64 -3.43
N GLY A 207 -18.15 5.84 -3.00
CA GLY A 207 -17.50 6.07 -1.71
C GLY A 207 -16.14 5.36 -1.61
N VAL A 208 -15.34 5.42 -2.68
CA VAL A 208 -14.00 4.81 -2.71
C VAL A 208 -13.09 5.52 -1.71
N ALA A 209 -12.36 4.73 -0.92
CA ALA A 209 -11.37 5.27 0.00
C ALA A 209 -10.28 6.05 -0.74
N ASP A 210 -9.61 6.96 -0.04
CA ASP A 210 -8.48 7.71 -0.58
C ASP A 210 -7.24 6.83 -0.71
N VAL A 211 -7.23 5.99 -1.76
CA VAL A 211 -6.17 5.01 -1.99
C VAL A 211 -4.79 5.66 -2.17
N GLN A 212 -4.71 6.93 -2.62
CA GLN A 212 -3.43 7.62 -2.73
C GLN A 212 -2.82 7.96 -1.36
N ARG A 213 -3.63 8.13 -0.31
CA ARG A 213 -3.14 8.21 1.06
C ARG A 213 -2.64 6.84 1.57
N VAL A 214 -3.30 5.76 1.17
CA VAL A 214 -2.81 4.40 1.42
C VAL A 214 -1.45 4.19 0.73
N ASP A 215 -1.32 4.63 -0.53
CA ASP A 215 -0.05 4.56 -1.28
C ASP A 215 1.08 5.32 -0.55
N MET A 216 0.78 6.45 0.10
CA MET A 216 1.76 7.16 0.93
C MET A 216 2.24 6.30 2.10
N GLY A 217 1.33 5.61 2.77
CA GLY A 217 1.68 4.68 3.85
C GLY A 217 2.59 3.55 3.38
N ILE A 218 2.32 3.00 2.19
CA ILE A 218 3.19 1.99 1.56
C ILE A 218 4.60 2.56 1.34
N ALA A 219 4.70 3.77 0.77
CA ALA A 219 6.00 4.42 0.54
C ALA A 219 6.78 4.66 1.85
N LEU A 220 6.08 5.12 2.90
CA LEU A 220 6.65 5.33 4.24
C LEU A 220 7.18 4.01 4.84
N CYS A 221 6.44 2.91 4.66
CA CYS A 221 6.84 1.58 5.11
C CYS A 221 8.15 1.14 4.46
N HIS A 222 8.23 1.19 3.12
CA HIS A 222 9.43 0.83 2.39
C HIS A 222 10.64 1.69 2.78
N PHE A 223 10.45 2.99 2.93
CA PHE A 223 11.51 3.90 3.34
C PHE A 223 12.04 3.57 4.74
N GLU A 224 11.14 3.52 5.74
CA GLU A 224 11.54 3.33 7.13
C GLU A 224 12.18 1.97 7.38
N LEU A 225 11.60 0.88 6.85
CA LEU A 225 12.17 -0.46 7.02
C LEU A 225 13.56 -0.54 6.42
N THR A 226 13.77 0.05 5.24
CA THR A 226 15.08 0.07 4.60
C THR A 226 16.07 0.93 5.38
N MET A 227 15.67 2.11 5.86
CA MET A 227 16.53 2.95 6.69
C MET A 227 16.94 2.25 8.00
N ARG A 228 16.03 1.51 8.63
CA ARG A 228 16.33 0.69 9.82
C ARG A 228 17.34 -0.41 9.51
N GLU A 229 17.16 -1.13 8.40
CA GLU A 229 18.09 -2.18 7.94
C GLU A 229 19.50 -1.63 7.67
N LEU A 230 19.59 -0.41 7.16
CA LEU A 230 20.84 0.29 6.94
C LEU A 230 21.49 0.87 8.22
N GLY A 231 20.85 0.71 9.38
CA GLY A 231 21.32 1.29 10.64
C GLY A 231 21.13 2.81 10.73
N LEU A 232 20.22 3.38 9.95
CA LEU A 232 19.88 4.80 9.88
C LEU A 232 18.46 5.04 10.44
N PRO A 233 18.16 4.72 11.70
CA PRO A 233 16.82 4.84 12.24
C PRO A 233 16.40 6.31 12.38
N GLY A 234 15.09 6.55 12.26
CA GLY A 234 14.49 7.87 12.45
C GLY A 234 13.10 7.73 13.04
N GLY A 235 12.37 8.84 13.10
CA GLY A 235 10.98 8.88 13.55
C GLY A 235 10.16 9.84 12.69
N TRP A 236 8.85 9.62 12.68
CA TRP A 236 7.91 10.41 11.89
C TRP A 236 7.36 11.59 12.69
N ILE A 237 7.26 12.75 12.05
CA ILE A 237 6.56 13.93 12.57
C ILE A 237 5.56 14.43 11.54
N ILE A 238 4.38 14.86 11.99
CA ILE A 238 3.37 15.50 11.16
C ILE A 238 3.58 17.02 11.25
N ARG A 239 3.65 17.66 10.10
CA ARG A 239 3.69 19.12 9.98
C ARG A 239 2.56 19.64 9.14
#